data_6808994877ad00d34180f6df2d15f70b
#
_entry.id   6808994877ad00d34180f6df2d15f70b
#
_cell.length_a   1.000
_cell.length_b   1.000
_cell.length_c   1.000
_cell.angle_alpha   90.00
_cell.angle_beta   90.00
_cell.angle_gamma   90.00
#
_symmetry.space_group_name_H-M   'P 1'
#
loop_
_entity.id
_entity.type
_entity.pdbx_description
1 polymer ?
#
loop_
_entity_poly.entity_id
_entity_poly.type
_entity_poly.pdbx_seq_one_letter_code
_entity_poly.pdbx_strand_id
1 'polypeptide(L)'
;MKIDDLIKSKVNSEVSDLRGWVSSIRDHGGLVFIELRDSSSKIQIVLDSENVDIDTFKSEYYISVNGTYIKRDKSMINKSQQFGEYEISADSYSIISKSKPLPFQIDDSIDTDENIRLKYRYLDLRREDMKRNILARSNTFKSIRNSMDSLSFLELDLSLIHI
;
A
#
# COMPACT_ATOMS: atom_id res chain seq x y z
N MET A 1 -10.94 7.75 2.24
CA MET A 1 -10.91 7.48 0.79
C MET A 1 -9.77 6.51 0.49
N LYS A 2 -9.93 5.56 -0.45
CA LYS A 2 -8.84 4.68 -0.91
C LYS A 2 -8.13 5.31 -2.11
N ILE A 3 -6.86 4.90 -2.33
CA ILE A 3 -6.08 5.40 -3.47
C ILE A 3 -6.76 5.05 -4.80
N ASP A 4 -7.32 3.84 -4.94
CA ASP A 4 -8.04 3.44 -6.17
C ASP A 4 -9.29 4.28 -6.46
N ASP A 5 -9.89 4.92 -5.45
CA ASP A 5 -11.04 5.80 -5.68
C ASP A 5 -10.65 7.06 -6.46
N LEU A 6 -9.35 7.44 -6.41
CA LEU A 6 -8.81 8.58 -7.18
C LEU A 6 -8.92 8.39 -8.70
N ILE A 7 -8.98 7.14 -9.21
CA ILE A 7 -9.20 6.86 -10.64
C ILE A 7 -10.49 7.52 -11.15
N LYS A 8 -11.50 7.62 -10.28
CA LYS A 8 -12.80 8.24 -10.59
C LYS A 8 -12.80 9.75 -10.37
N SER A 9 -11.78 10.28 -9.74
CA SER A 9 -11.65 11.70 -9.43
C SER A 9 -11.18 12.47 -10.66
N LYS A 10 -11.63 13.72 -10.80
CA LYS A 10 -11.15 14.59 -11.86
C LYS A 10 -9.76 15.13 -11.49
N VAL A 11 -8.90 15.30 -12.50
CA VAL A 11 -7.62 16.01 -12.32
C VAL A 11 -7.93 17.42 -11.81
N ASN A 12 -7.09 17.92 -10.91
CA ASN A 12 -7.25 19.17 -10.15
C ASN A 12 -8.44 19.17 -9.16
N SER A 13 -8.91 18.00 -8.74
CA SER A 13 -9.87 17.91 -7.64
C SER A 13 -9.18 17.93 -6.30
N GLU A 14 -9.84 18.51 -5.31
CA GLU A 14 -9.39 18.49 -3.91
C GLU A 14 -9.54 17.07 -3.35
N VAL A 15 -8.52 16.66 -2.60
CA VAL A 15 -8.44 15.38 -1.90
C VAL A 15 -8.34 15.66 -0.42
N SER A 16 -9.30 15.20 0.35
CA SER A 16 -9.30 15.34 1.80
C SER A 16 -9.21 14.00 2.50
N ASP A 17 -8.39 13.94 3.56
CA ASP A 17 -8.23 12.78 4.43
C ASP A 17 -7.85 11.50 3.66
N LEU A 18 -6.90 11.60 2.72
CA LEU A 18 -6.30 10.45 2.08
C LEU A 18 -5.33 9.78 3.05
N ARG A 19 -5.65 8.56 3.46
CA ARG A 19 -4.89 7.85 4.48
C ARG A 19 -4.12 6.69 3.89
N GLY A 20 -2.89 6.50 4.38
CA GLY A 20 -2.05 5.38 3.95
C GLY A 20 -0.77 5.28 4.76
N TRP A 21 0.01 4.26 4.43
CA TRP A 21 1.33 4.03 5.01
C TRP A 21 2.41 4.62 4.12
N VAL A 22 3.41 5.23 4.71
CA VAL A 22 4.61 5.72 4.03
C VAL A 22 5.46 4.53 3.60
N SER A 23 5.57 4.29 2.29
CA SER A 23 6.44 3.26 1.72
C SER A 23 7.88 3.73 1.59
N SER A 24 8.09 4.90 1.02
CA SER A 24 9.41 5.50 0.82
C SER A 24 9.33 7.02 0.90
N ILE A 25 10.47 7.63 1.23
CA ILE A 25 10.62 9.08 1.34
C ILE A 25 11.86 9.46 0.56
N ARG A 26 11.77 10.52 -0.23
CA ARG A 26 12.89 11.07 -1.01
C ARG A 26 12.89 12.59 -0.88
N ASP A 27 14.04 13.15 -0.54
CA ASP A 27 14.27 14.59 -0.52
C ASP A 27 15.01 15.01 -1.78
N HIS A 28 14.52 16.04 -2.45
CA HIS A 28 15.11 16.61 -3.65
C HIS A 28 15.32 18.13 -3.51
N GLY A 29 15.80 18.57 -2.34
CA GLY A 29 16.29 19.94 -2.16
C GLY A 29 15.24 21.03 -2.35
N GLY A 30 14.12 20.95 -1.62
CA GLY A 30 13.01 21.88 -1.70
C GLY A 30 11.64 21.21 -1.78
N LEU A 31 11.62 19.95 -2.28
CA LEU A 31 10.42 19.14 -2.34
C LEU A 31 10.66 17.77 -1.71
N VAL A 32 9.71 17.32 -0.91
CA VAL A 32 9.70 16.00 -0.30
C VAL A 32 8.71 15.13 -1.04
N PHE A 33 9.18 14.02 -1.55
CA PHE A 33 8.38 13.01 -2.23
C PHE A 33 8.13 11.83 -1.30
N ILE A 34 6.88 11.56 -1.01
CA ILE A 34 6.44 10.43 -0.21
C ILE A 34 5.66 9.46 -1.10
N GLU A 35 6.06 8.20 -1.13
CA GLU A 35 5.21 7.16 -1.70
C GLU A 35 4.24 6.67 -0.63
N LEU A 36 2.97 7.00 -0.79
CA LEU A 36 1.88 6.56 0.08
C LEU A 36 1.25 5.30 -0.49
N ARG A 37 1.05 4.28 0.33
CA ARG A 37 0.33 3.06 -0.04
C ARG A 37 -0.86 2.78 0.87
N ASP A 38 -1.88 2.17 0.31
CA ASP A 38 -2.96 1.57 1.06
C ASP A 38 -3.16 0.10 0.68
N SER A 39 -4.33 -0.48 0.97
CA SER A 39 -4.66 -1.86 0.60
C SER A 39 -4.89 -2.05 -0.91
N SER A 40 -5.13 -0.98 -1.64
CA SER A 40 -5.49 -1.00 -3.06
C SER A 40 -4.31 -0.69 -3.96
N SER A 41 -3.57 0.39 -3.71
CA SER A 41 -2.55 0.89 -4.61
C SER A 41 -1.51 1.76 -3.92
N LYS A 42 -0.64 2.38 -4.74
CA LYS A 42 0.39 3.36 -4.32
C LYS A 42 0.25 4.63 -5.11
N ILE A 43 0.48 5.78 -4.47
CA ILE A 43 0.51 7.10 -5.10
C ILE A 43 1.63 7.96 -4.52
N GLN A 44 2.20 8.83 -5.34
CA GLN A 44 3.18 9.81 -4.89
C GLN A 44 2.48 11.02 -4.29
N ILE A 45 2.99 11.46 -3.15
CA ILE A 45 2.64 12.71 -2.47
C ILE A 45 3.82 13.65 -2.60
N VAL A 46 3.57 14.89 -2.96
CA VAL A 46 4.59 15.95 -3.03
C VAL A 46 4.27 16.98 -1.97
N LEU A 47 5.25 17.27 -1.13
CA LEU A 47 5.19 18.25 -0.05
C LEU A 47 6.32 19.27 -0.24
N ASP A 48 6.05 20.52 0.11
CA ASP A 48 7.09 21.54 0.19
C ASP A 48 7.95 21.29 1.43
N SER A 49 9.28 21.29 1.27
CA SER A 49 10.23 21.06 2.37
C SER A 49 10.17 22.11 3.47
N GLU A 50 9.72 23.33 3.16
CA GLU A 50 9.55 24.37 4.18
C GLU A 50 8.47 24.04 5.21
N ASN A 51 7.50 23.21 4.83
CA ASN A 51 6.37 22.80 5.65
C ASN A 51 6.53 21.41 6.28
N VAL A 52 7.68 20.74 6.04
CA VAL A 52 7.88 19.35 6.45
C VAL A 52 9.20 19.19 7.17
N ASP A 53 9.14 18.78 8.41
CA ASP A 53 10.30 18.23 9.11
C ASP A 53 10.50 16.75 8.64
N ILE A 54 11.42 16.57 7.70
CA ILE A 54 11.71 15.26 7.07
C ILE A 54 12.16 14.24 8.11
N ASP A 55 12.88 14.67 9.14
CA ASP A 55 13.37 13.80 10.21
C ASP A 55 12.23 13.20 11.04
N THR A 56 11.03 13.79 10.97
CA THR A 56 9.83 13.25 11.64
C THR A 56 9.17 12.13 10.86
N PHE A 57 9.40 12.00 9.54
CA PHE A 57 8.84 10.92 8.73
C PHE A 57 9.75 9.70 8.74
N LYS A 58 9.12 8.53 8.91
CA LYS A 58 9.78 7.23 8.71
C LYS A 58 8.89 6.31 7.90
N SER A 59 9.53 5.34 7.24
CA SER A 59 8.80 4.26 6.56
C SER A 59 7.82 3.59 7.53
N GLU A 60 6.69 3.17 6.99
CA GLU A 60 5.58 2.52 7.71
C GLU A 60 4.81 3.41 8.69
N TYR A 61 5.07 4.72 8.74
CA TYR A 61 4.16 5.62 9.44
C TYR A 61 2.81 5.68 8.73
N TYR A 62 1.73 5.69 9.51
CA TYR A 62 0.38 5.86 8.98
C TYR A 62 0.00 7.34 9.06
N ILE A 63 -0.26 7.94 7.91
CA ILE A 63 -0.50 9.37 7.77
C ILE A 63 -1.83 9.65 7.07
N SER A 64 -2.37 10.83 7.31
CA SER A 64 -3.44 11.45 6.52
C SER A 64 -2.89 12.65 5.78
N VAL A 65 -3.31 12.84 4.55
CA VAL A 65 -2.88 13.92 3.67
C VAL A 65 -4.10 14.62 3.06
N ASN A 66 -4.04 15.95 3.01
CA ASN A 66 -4.97 16.78 2.24
C ASN A 66 -4.19 17.51 1.15
N GLY A 67 -4.78 17.69 -0.01
CA GLY A 67 -4.13 18.34 -1.13
C GLY A 67 -4.93 18.23 -2.42
N THR A 68 -4.26 18.42 -3.54
CA THR A 68 -4.87 18.41 -4.86
C THR A 68 -4.34 17.26 -5.70
N TYR A 69 -5.24 16.51 -6.35
CA TYR A 69 -4.89 15.43 -7.29
C TYR A 69 -4.48 16.02 -8.62
N ILE A 70 -3.21 15.93 -8.97
CA ILE A 70 -2.64 16.55 -10.17
C ILE A 70 -2.01 15.53 -11.11
N LYS A 71 -1.85 15.92 -12.37
CA LYS A 71 -1.10 15.16 -13.36
C LYS A 71 0.37 15.57 -13.33
N ARG A 72 1.28 14.58 -13.33
CA ARG A 72 2.73 14.82 -13.39
C ARG A 72 3.17 15.37 -14.73
N ASP A 73 4.26 16.07 -14.73
CA ASP A 73 4.94 16.46 -15.97
C ASP A 73 5.34 15.22 -16.79
N LYS A 74 5.27 15.34 -18.10
CA LYS A 74 5.57 14.25 -19.04
C LYS A 74 6.93 13.58 -18.81
N SER A 75 7.91 14.33 -18.32
CA SER A 75 9.27 13.87 -18.00
C SER A 75 9.34 13.03 -16.71
N MET A 76 8.33 13.12 -15.84
CA MET A 76 8.29 12.48 -14.52
C MET A 76 7.32 11.30 -14.44
N ILE A 77 6.73 10.91 -15.56
CA ILE A 77 5.78 9.80 -15.63
C ILE A 77 6.50 8.47 -15.38
N ASN A 78 6.04 7.73 -14.38
CA ASN A 78 6.48 6.36 -14.12
C ASN A 78 5.47 5.34 -14.66
N LYS A 79 5.72 4.80 -15.84
CA LYS A 79 4.84 3.84 -16.52
C LYS A 79 4.71 2.47 -15.82
N SER A 80 5.59 2.17 -14.85
CA SER A 80 5.55 0.89 -14.12
C SER A 80 4.55 0.90 -12.96
N GLN A 81 4.02 2.06 -12.58
CA GLN A 81 3.07 2.22 -11.47
C GLN A 81 1.68 2.59 -12.01
N GLN A 82 0.63 2.06 -11.37
CA GLN A 82 -0.76 2.32 -11.75
C GLN A 82 -1.12 3.82 -11.73
N PHE A 83 -0.65 4.56 -10.71
CA PHE A 83 -0.82 6.01 -10.60
C PHE A 83 0.43 6.80 -11.01
N GLY A 84 1.29 6.22 -11.86
CA GLY A 84 2.56 6.83 -12.25
C GLY A 84 2.44 8.11 -13.08
N GLU A 85 1.27 8.43 -13.64
CA GLU A 85 0.96 9.68 -14.35
C GLU A 85 0.44 10.77 -13.41
N TYR A 86 0.11 10.43 -12.16
CA TYR A 86 -0.58 11.31 -11.23
C TYR A 86 0.16 11.38 -9.90
N GLU A 87 -0.12 12.44 -9.15
CA GLU A 87 0.38 12.66 -7.80
C GLU A 87 -0.57 13.55 -7.01
N ILE A 88 -0.37 13.61 -5.71
CA ILE A 88 -1.04 14.56 -4.82
C ILE A 88 -0.06 15.67 -4.47
N SER A 89 -0.38 16.90 -4.88
CA SER A 89 0.25 18.08 -4.31
C SER A 89 -0.38 18.34 -2.94
N ALA A 90 0.37 18.07 -1.87
CA ALA A 90 -0.17 18.11 -0.53
C ALA A 90 -0.03 19.49 0.10
N ASP A 91 -1.14 20.00 0.63
CA ASP A 91 -1.22 21.26 1.36
C ASP A 91 -0.97 21.06 2.88
N SER A 92 -1.37 19.89 3.39
CA SER A 92 -1.20 19.54 4.79
C SER A 92 -1.17 18.03 5.00
N TYR A 93 -0.56 17.64 6.13
CA TYR A 93 -0.54 16.25 6.55
C TYR A 93 -0.68 16.13 8.08
N SER A 94 -1.05 14.93 8.53
CA SER A 94 -1.01 14.57 9.95
C SER A 94 -0.50 13.14 10.12
N ILE A 95 0.34 12.92 11.14
CA ILE A 95 0.81 11.59 11.51
C ILE A 95 -0.22 10.99 12.46
N ILE A 96 -0.94 9.97 11.99
CA ILE A 96 -1.96 9.29 12.80
C ILE A 96 -1.29 8.26 13.72
N SER A 97 -0.30 7.52 13.20
CA SER A 97 0.41 6.50 13.98
C SER A 97 1.85 6.35 13.52
N LYS A 98 2.75 6.21 14.48
CA LYS A 98 4.18 5.98 14.26
C LYS A 98 4.48 4.49 14.36
N SER A 99 5.33 3.98 13.48
CA SER A 99 5.84 2.62 13.55
C SER A 99 7.16 2.57 14.34
N LYS A 100 7.44 1.42 14.95
CA LYS A 100 8.79 1.08 15.39
C LYS A 100 9.67 0.73 14.16
N PRO A 101 11.00 0.80 14.27
CA PRO A 101 11.88 0.30 13.23
C PRO A 101 11.51 -1.13 12.84
N LEU A 102 11.44 -1.39 11.53
CA LEU A 102 11.11 -2.71 11.03
C LEU A 102 12.29 -3.67 11.22
N PRO A 103 12.04 -4.94 11.59
CA PRO A 103 13.09 -5.95 11.67
C PRO A 103 13.65 -6.35 10.30
N PHE A 104 12.93 -6.11 9.22
CA PHE A 104 13.34 -6.24 7.82
C PHE A 104 12.46 -5.35 6.95
N GLN A 105 12.94 -5.03 5.75
CA GLN A 105 12.18 -4.21 4.81
C GLN A 105 11.09 -5.02 4.09
N ILE A 106 9.93 -4.41 3.89
CA ILE A 106 8.80 -5.00 3.15
C ILE A 106 9.02 -4.74 1.65
N ASP A 107 10.04 -5.40 1.10
CA ASP A 107 10.44 -5.28 -0.30
C ASP A 107 10.82 -6.66 -0.84
N ASP A 108 10.27 -7.05 -1.98
CA ASP A 108 10.53 -8.35 -2.60
C ASP A 108 11.93 -8.46 -3.19
N SER A 109 12.58 -7.34 -3.49
CA SER A 109 13.96 -7.30 -4.00
C SER A 109 15.01 -7.62 -2.94
N ILE A 110 14.63 -7.57 -1.64
CA ILE A 110 15.55 -7.80 -0.52
C ILE A 110 15.38 -9.23 -0.02
N ASP A 111 16.45 -9.99 -0.11
CA ASP A 111 16.51 -11.32 0.50
C ASP A 111 16.55 -11.20 2.03
N THR A 112 15.63 -11.87 2.68
CA THR A 112 15.48 -11.86 4.15
C THR A 112 15.43 -13.29 4.65
N ASP A 113 16.19 -13.59 5.69
CA ASP A 113 16.23 -14.90 6.34
C ASP A 113 14.82 -15.41 6.67
N GLU A 114 14.57 -16.68 6.37
CA GLU A 114 13.26 -17.31 6.53
C GLU A 114 12.79 -17.31 7.98
N ASN A 115 13.69 -17.52 8.94
CA ASN A 115 13.33 -17.52 10.36
C ASN A 115 12.83 -16.14 10.82
N ILE A 116 13.44 -15.08 10.29
CA ILE A 116 13.00 -13.70 10.57
C ILE A 116 11.62 -13.46 9.95
N ARG A 117 11.41 -13.90 8.71
CA ARG A 117 10.11 -13.80 8.02
C ARG A 117 9.01 -14.58 8.75
N LEU A 118 9.30 -15.77 9.22
CA LEU A 118 8.35 -16.60 9.99
C LEU A 118 8.05 -15.98 11.36
N LYS A 119 9.07 -15.44 12.05
CA LYS A 119 8.89 -14.75 13.33
C LYS A 119 8.01 -13.51 13.21
N TYR A 120 8.15 -12.75 12.13
CA TYR A 120 7.39 -11.53 11.86
C TYR A 120 6.44 -11.71 10.68
N ARG A 121 5.71 -12.82 10.68
CA ARG A 121 4.85 -13.26 9.58
C ARG A 121 3.86 -12.19 9.10
N TYR A 122 3.35 -11.36 10.01
CA TYR A 122 2.44 -10.26 9.69
C TYR A 122 3.08 -9.16 8.81
N LEU A 123 4.41 -8.99 8.86
CA LEU A 123 5.15 -8.12 7.94
C LEU A 123 5.43 -8.82 6.61
N ASP A 124 5.85 -10.08 6.65
CA ASP A 124 6.11 -10.87 5.45
C ASP A 124 4.87 -10.97 4.53
N LEU A 125 3.68 -11.10 5.11
CA LEU A 125 2.42 -11.13 4.37
C LEU A 125 2.07 -9.80 3.67
N ARG A 126 2.78 -8.71 3.97
CA ARG A 126 2.64 -7.41 3.28
C ARG A 126 3.53 -7.28 2.05
N ARG A 127 4.49 -8.17 1.86
CA ARG A 127 5.29 -8.23 0.63
C ARG A 127 4.38 -8.54 -0.55
N GLU A 128 4.63 -7.94 -1.70
CA GLU A 128 3.74 -8.09 -2.87
C GLU A 128 3.66 -9.54 -3.36
N ASP A 129 4.79 -10.27 -3.36
CA ASP A 129 4.82 -11.68 -3.71
C ASP A 129 3.97 -12.54 -2.77
N MET A 130 4.08 -12.31 -1.46
CA MET A 130 3.29 -13.04 -0.47
C MET A 130 1.81 -12.68 -0.53
N LYS A 131 1.50 -11.41 -0.69
CA LYS A 131 0.13 -10.92 -0.90
C LYS A 131 -0.49 -11.57 -2.13
N ARG A 132 0.22 -11.61 -3.27
CA ARG A 132 -0.24 -12.26 -4.50
C ARG A 132 -0.54 -13.74 -4.27
N ASN A 133 0.35 -14.46 -3.57
CA ASN A 133 0.17 -15.89 -3.27
C ASN A 133 -1.07 -16.13 -2.38
N ILE A 134 -1.28 -15.31 -1.34
CA ILE A 134 -2.46 -15.41 -0.47
C ILE A 134 -3.75 -15.11 -1.25
N LEU A 135 -3.74 -14.08 -2.09
CA LEU A 135 -4.89 -13.75 -2.93
C LEU A 135 -5.20 -14.86 -3.95
N ALA A 136 -4.18 -15.42 -4.59
CA ALA A 136 -4.34 -16.54 -5.52
C ALA A 136 -4.94 -17.76 -4.80
N ARG A 137 -4.41 -18.12 -3.61
CA ARG A 137 -4.95 -19.20 -2.80
C ARG A 137 -6.41 -18.95 -2.41
N SER A 138 -6.74 -17.75 -1.92
CA SER A 138 -8.11 -17.38 -1.54
C SER A 138 -9.09 -17.52 -2.71
N ASN A 139 -8.70 -17.01 -3.89
CA ASN A 139 -9.51 -17.10 -5.09
C ASN A 139 -9.71 -18.56 -5.57
N THR A 140 -8.67 -19.39 -5.45
CA THR A 140 -8.76 -20.82 -5.78
C THR A 140 -9.76 -21.52 -4.88
N PHE A 141 -9.69 -21.35 -3.56
CA PHE A 141 -10.66 -21.94 -2.63
C PHE A 141 -12.08 -21.44 -2.90
N LYS A 142 -12.25 -20.13 -3.15
CA LYS A 142 -13.55 -19.58 -3.52
C LYS A 142 -14.12 -20.22 -4.80
N SER A 143 -13.28 -20.41 -5.81
CA SER A 143 -13.69 -21.06 -7.06
C SER A 143 -14.10 -22.51 -6.85
N ILE A 144 -13.34 -23.28 -6.04
CA ILE A 144 -13.68 -24.66 -5.69
C ILE A 144 -15.03 -24.72 -4.96
N ARG A 145 -15.24 -23.88 -3.93
CA ARG A 145 -16.53 -23.83 -3.19
C ARG A 145 -17.69 -23.51 -4.12
N ASN A 146 -17.56 -22.46 -4.94
CA ASN A 146 -18.61 -22.09 -5.88
C ASN A 146 -18.93 -23.23 -6.88
N SER A 147 -17.92 -23.97 -7.32
CA SER A 147 -18.13 -25.13 -8.22
C SER A 147 -18.86 -26.28 -7.51
N MET A 148 -18.50 -26.57 -6.26
CA MET A 148 -19.16 -27.59 -5.47
C MET A 148 -20.61 -27.21 -5.14
N ASP A 149 -20.86 -25.97 -4.77
CA ASP A 149 -22.21 -25.44 -4.53
C ASP A 149 -23.08 -25.57 -5.81
N SER A 150 -22.54 -25.25 -6.98
CA SER A 150 -23.27 -25.38 -8.25
C SER A 150 -23.62 -26.81 -8.60
N LEU A 151 -22.87 -27.79 -8.07
CA LEU A 151 -23.11 -29.22 -8.23
C LEU A 151 -23.97 -29.81 -7.06
N SER A 152 -24.49 -28.96 -6.19
CA SER A 152 -25.32 -29.33 -5.03
C SER A 152 -24.58 -30.16 -3.96
N PHE A 153 -23.25 -30.01 -3.85
CA PHE A 153 -22.49 -30.57 -2.73
C PHE A 153 -22.61 -29.67 -1.50
N LEU A 154 -22.66 -30.28 -0.34
CA LEU A 154 -22.65 -29.58 0.94
C LEU A 154 -21.24 -29.61 1.55
N GLU A 155 -20.69 -28.43 1.90
CA GLU A 155 -19.42 -28.34 2.65
C GLU A 155 -19.65 -28.70 4.11
N LEU A 156 -18.89 -29.67 4.62
CA LEU A 156 -18.94 -30.10 6.02
C LEU A 156 -17.54 -29.97 6.65
N ASP A 157 -17.47 -29.27 7.76
CA ASP A 157 -16.25 -29.19 8.58
C ASP A 157 -16.12 -30.48 9.40
N LEU A 158 -15.14 -31.32 9.03
CA LEU A 158 -14.82 -32.54 9.76
C LEU A 158 -13.49 -32.36 10.52
N SER A 159 -13.47 -32.88 11.76
CA SER A 159 -12.24 -32.92 12.55
C SER A 159 -11.24 -33.90 11.94
N LEU A 160 -10.03 -33.42 11.62
CA LEU A 160 -8.92 -34.26 11.14
C LEU A 160 -8.26 -35.11 12.25
N ILE A 161 -8.63 -34.91 13.52
CA ILE A 161 -8.04 -35.57 14.69
C ILE A 161 -8.71 -36.93 14.95
N HIS A 162 -9.88 -37.18 14.37
CA HIS A 162 -10.73 -38.35 14.66
C HIS A 162 -10.94 -39.23 13.41
N ILE A 163 -9.99 -39.26 12.50
CA ILE A 163 -9.95 -40.20 11.37
C ILE A 163 -9.03 -41.34 11.74
#